data_720620716a4c482d2ae0c58afd8ae6b7
#
_entry.id   720620716a4c482d2ae0c58afd8ae6b7
#
_cell.length_a   1.000
_cell.length_b   1.000
_cell.length_c   1.000
_cell.angle_alpha   90.00
_cell.angle_beta   90.00
_cell.angle_gamma   90.00
#
_symmetry.space_group_name_H-M   'P 1'
#
loop_
_entity.id
_entity.type
_entity.pdbx_description
1 polymer ?
#
loop_
_entity_poly.entity_id
_entity_poly.type
_entity_poly.pdbx_seq_one_letter_code
_entity_poly.pdbx_strand_id
1 'polypeptide(L)'
;MLKLISWNVNGIRACCDKGFREQFERLDADFFCLQETKMQAGQLDLQFEGYQSYWNYAEKKGYSGTAIFTRHQPLSVAYGIGVDEHDHEGRVITLEMENFYLITVYVPNSQDGLKRLDYRMTWEDDFLAYLKKLEEKKPVVVCGDLNVAHQEIDLKNPKSNRKNAGFTDEERAKFTQWLNAGFTDTFRHFYPDQKEIYSWWSYRFKAREKNAGWRIDYFVTSRSLDDKLVDAKIHTDVLGSDHCPVELLLDI
;
A
#
# COMPACT_ATOMS: atom_id res chain seq x y z
N MET A 1 -2.68 -9.21 19.50
CA MET A 1 -3.40 -8.62 18.36
C MET A 1 -2.68 -7.36 17.92
N LEU A 2 -2.30 -7.26 16.65
CA LEU A 2 -1.58 -6.13 16.06
C LEU A 2 -2.54 -5.31 15.21
N LYS A 3 -2.41 -3.97 15.26
CA LYS A 3 -3.06 -3.03 14.35
C LYS A 3 -2.05 -2.49 13.35
N LEU A 4 -2.32 -2.67 12.08
CA LEU A 4 -1.49 -2.20 10.98
C LEU A 4 -2.29 -1.18 10.15
N ILE A 5 -1.67 -0.05 9.85
CA ILE A 5 -2.23 1.02 8.99
C ILE A 5 -1.33 1.20 7.78
N SER A 6 -1.94 1.41 6.63
CA SER A 6 -1.25 1.80 5.40
C SER A 6 -1.92 3.02 4.78
N TRP A 7 -1.14 4.02 4.41
CA TRP A 7 -1.64 5.27 3.86
C TRP A 7 -0.72 5.85 2.79
N ASN A 8 -1.20 5.97 1.57
CA ASN A 8 -0.55 6.81 0.57
C ASN A 8 -0.85 8.28 0.92
N VAL A 9 0.18 9.03 1.31
CA VAL A 9 0.06 10.40 1.82
C VAL A 9 0.21 11.46 0.72
N ASN A 10 0.54 11.06 -0.50
CA ASN A 10 0.72 11.95 -1.65
C ASN A 10 1.54 13.21 -1.30
N GLY A 11 2.70 12.99 -0.66
CA GLY A 11 3.57 14.02 -0.11
C GLY A 11 3.37 14.24 1.38
N ILE A 12 4.27 13.65 2.20
CA ILE A 12 4.13 13.68 3.67
C ILE A 12 4.13 15.09 4.25
N ARG A 13 4.94 16.02 3.70
CA ARG A 13 4.99 17.40 4.17
C ARG A 13 3.63 18.09 4.03
N ALA A 14 3.02 18.01 2.84
CA ALA A 14 1.68 18.56 2.61
C ALA A 14 0.59 17.85 3.42
N CYS A 15 0.72 16.56 3.67
CA CYS A 15 -0.19 15.81 4.50
C CYS A 15 -0.08 16.22 5.98
N CYS A 16 1.14 16.52 6.47
CA CYS A 16 1.35 17.07 7.82
C CYS A 16 0.62 18.40 8.02
N ASP A 17 0.67 19.30 7.02
CA ASP A 17 -0.07 20.58 7.05
C ASP A 17 -1.59 20.40 7.08
N LYS A 18 -2.08 19.20 6.76
CA LYS A 18 -3.50 18.83 6.70
C LYS A 18 -3.93 17.88 7.83
N GLY A 19 -3.14 17.77 8.89
CA GLY A 19 -3.52 17.00 10.08
C GLY A 19 -3.03 15.55 10.12
N PHE A 20 -1.93 15.23 9.44
CA PHE A 20 -1.36 13.87 9.50
C PHE A 20 -1.05 13.42 10.94
N ARG A 21 -0.46 14.31 11.77
CA ARG A 21 -0.07 13.97 13.15
C ARG A 21 -1.27 13.53 13.98
N GLU A 22 -2.36 14.28 13.92
CA GLU A 22 -3.60 13.99 14.64
C GLU A 22 -4.20 12.66 14.18
N GLN A 23 -4.16 12.37 12.89
CA GLN A 23 -4.65 11.10 12.36
C GLN A 23 -3.75 9.92 12.76
N PHE A 24 -2.43 10.10 12.73
CA PHE A 24 -1.48 9.10 13.18
C PHE A 24 -1.73 8.69 14.64
N GLU A 25 -1.87 9.69 15.53
CA GLU A 25 -2.15 9.48 16.95
C GLU A 25 -3.53 8.84 17.17
N ARG A 26 -4.54 9.31 16.47
CA ARG A 26 -5.92 8.78 16.56
C ARG A 26 -6.02 7.31 16.13
N LEU A 27 -5.33 6.95 15.06
CA LEU A 27 -5.36 5.58 14.53
C LEU A 27 -4.56 4.61 15.41
N ASP A 28 -3.57 5.09 16.15
CA ASP A 28 -2.85 4.36 17.20
C ASP A 28 -2.46 2.93 16.81
N ALA A 29 -1.60 2.80 15.80
CA ALA A 29 -1.23 1.54 15.19
C ALA A 29 0.10 0.99 15.75
N ASP A 30 0.26 -0.33 15.74
CA ASP A 30 1.55 -1.00 15.98
C ASP A 30 2.54 -0.76 14.84
N PHE A 31 2.02 -0.75 13.60
CA PHE A 31 2.75 -0.45 12.37
C PHE A 31 1.97 0.55 11.54
N PHE A 32 2.62 1.63 11.14
CA PHE A 32 2.04 2.65 10.28
C PHE A 32 2.91 2.82 9.03
N CYS A 33 2.41 2.37 7.90
CA CYS A 33 3.12 2.33 6.62
C CYS A 33 2.67 3.47 5.72
N LEU A 34 3.63 4.14 5.07
CA LEU A 34 3.37 5.26 4.17
C LEU A 34 3.89 4.98 2.77
N GLN A 35 3.16 5.47 1.78
CA GLN A 35 3.58 5.49 0.38
C GLN A 35 3.50 6.93 -0.16
N GLU A 36 4.23 7.20 -1.22
CA GLU A 36 4.38 8.52 -1.82
C GLU A 36 4.76 9.62 -0.81
N THR A 37 5.80 9.37 -0.03
CA THR A 37 6.31 10.38 0.93
C THR A 37 6.86 11.62 0.23
N LYS A 38 7.37 11.49 -1.00
CA LYS A 38 7.84 12.55 -1.89
C LYS A 38 8.84 13.51 -1.23
N MET A 39 9.69 12.97 -0.35
CA MET A 39 10.71 13.76 0.32
C MET A 39 12.07 13.08 0.30
N GLN A 40 13.09 13.82 0.71
CA GLN A 40 14.46 13.36 0.89
C GLN A 40 14.86 13.45 2.36
N ALA A 41 15.92 12.74 2.74
CA ALA A 41 16.44 12.79 4.10
C ALA A 41 16.70 14.23 4.56
N GLY A 42 16.31 14.55 5.79
CA GLY A 42 16.51 15.86 6.41
C GLY A 42 15.52 16.95 6.00
N GLN A 43 14.54 16.67 5.15
CA GLN A 43 13.53 17.67 4.75
C GLN A 43 12.37 17.83 5.75
N LEU A 44 12.15 16.84 6.61
CA LEU A 44 11.14 16.88 7.65
C LEU A 44 11.63 16.03 8.84
N ASP A 45 11.56 16.59 10.02
CA ASP A 45 11.73 15.84 11.27
C ASP A 45 10.34 15.38 11.75
N LEU A 46 10.03 14.12 11.51
CA LEU A 46 8.77 13.49 11.87
C LEU A 46 9.03 12.34 12.82
N GLN A 47 8.86 12.60 14.10
CA GLN A 47 9.05 11.64 15.18
C GLN A 47 7.77 11.52 15.98
N PHE A 48 7.51 10.29 16.47
CA PHE A 48 6.43 9.97 17.39
C PHE A 48 6.98 9.18 18.55
N GLU A 49 6.53 9.51 19.76
CA GLU A 49 6.97 8.83 20.97
C GLU A 49 6.65 7.33 20.93
N GLY A 50 7.64 6.51 21.25
CA GLY A 50 7.51 5.05 21.23
C GLY A 50 7.61 4.40 19.85
N TYR A 51 7.85 5.17 18.79
CA TYR A 51 8.03 4.63 17.44
C TYR A 51 9.47 4.78 16.93
N GLN A 52 9.91 3.75 16.23
CA GLN A 52 11.04 3.83 15.29
C GLN A 52 10.51 4.04 13.89
N SER A 53 11.30 4.65 13.01
CA SER A 53 10.92 4.88 11.61
C SER A 53 12.02 4.44 10.65
N TYR A 54 11.58 3.88 9.53
CA TYR A 54 12.42 3.42 8.42
C TYR A 54 11.92 4.08 7.14
N TRP A 55 12.85 4.68 6.37
CA TRP A 55 12.53 5.49 5.21
C TRP A 55 13.29 4.99 3.99
N ASN A 56 12.61 4.86 2.88
CA ASN A 56 13.21 4.57 1.57
C ASN A 56 12.86 5.71 0.61
N TYR A 57 13.88 6.44 0.19
CA TYR A 57 13.74 7.62 -0.66
C TYR A 57 14.02 7.27 -2.12
N ALA A 58 13.26 7.85 -3.06
CA ALA A 58 13.62 7.80 -4.45
C ALA A 58 14.85 8.66 -4.73
N GLU A 59 15.68 8.28 -5.68
CA GLU A 59 16.79 9.13 -6.16
C GLU A 59 16.26 10.42 -6.79
N LYS A 60 15.14 10.32 -7.51
CA LYS A 60 14.44 11.49 -8.04
C LYS A 60 13.73 12.25 -6.91
N LYS A 61 14.12 13.51 -6.71
CA LYS A 61 13.54 14.39 -5.68
C LYS A 61 12.04 14.63 -5.91
N GLY A 62 11.27 14.65 -4.82
CA GLY A 62 9.84 14.93 -4.86
C GLY A 62 8.99 13.84 -5.53
N TYR A 63 9.48 12.61 -5.57
CA TYR A 63 8.85 11.49 -6.25
C TYR A 63 8.86 10.23 -5.40
N SER A 64 7.77 9.42 -5.47
CA SER A 64 7.67 8.12 -4.79
C SER A 64 8.07 8.17 -3.31
N GLY A 65 8.81 7.18 -2.82
CA GLY A 65 9.25 7.08 -1.43
C GLY A 65 8.25 6.39 -0.52
N THR A 66 8.76 5.57 0.40
CA THR A 66 7.99 4.83 1.39
C THR A 66 8.56 5.02 2.78
N ALA A 67 7.74 4.78 3.81
CA ALA A 67 8.19 4.78 5.19
C ALA A 67 7.39 3.78 6.03
N ILE A 68 7.98 3.29 7.12
CA ILE A 68 7.29 2.50 8.15
C ILE A 68 7.63 3.11 9.51
N PHE A 69 6.61 3.39 10.30
CA PHE A 69 6.72 3.65 11.74
C PHE A 69 6.28 2.40 12.49
N THR A 70 7.02 2.01 13.50
CA THR A 70 6.71 0.80 14.29
C THR A 70 7.07 0.96 15.75
N ARG A 71 6.25 0.40 16.65
CA ARG A 71 6.54 0.22 18.08
C ARG A 71 7.36 -1.04 18.36
N HIS A 72 7.50 -1.92 17.37
CA HIS A 72 8.18 -3.21 17.51
C HIS A 72 9.56 -3.17 16.85
N GLN A 73 10.56 -3.74 17.51
CA GLN A 73 11.90 -3.85 16.96
C GLN A 73 11.94 -4.96 15.90
N PRO A 74 12.23 -4.66 14.62
CA PRO A 74 12.43 -5.71 13.62
C PRO A 74 13.76 -6.45 13.82
N LEU A 75 13.83 -7.70 13.39
CA LEU A 75 15.05 -8.49 13.34
C LEU A 75 15.99 -7.98 12.25
N SER A 76 15.43 -7.56 11.12
CA SER A 76 16.16 -6.94 10.01
C SER A 76 15.28 -6.01 9.20
N VAL A 77 15.90 -5.12 8.45
CA VAL A 77 15.26 -4.18 7.53
C VAL A 77 15.93 -4.29 6.18
N ALA A 78 15.11 -4.41 5.12
CA ALA A 78 15.61 -4.38 3.74
C ALA A 78 14.87 -3.30 2.93
N TYR A 79 15.59 -2.69 2.01
CA TYR A 79 15.11 -1.64 1.11
C TYR A 79 15.18 -2.13 -0.33
N GLY A 80 14.07 -1.98 -1.08
CA GLY A 80 13.95 -2.53 -2.42
C GLY A 80 13.68 -4.03 -2.43
N ILE A 81 13.84 -4.66 -3.59
CA ILE A 81 13.61 -6.09 -3.81
C ILE A 81 14.86 -6.84 -4.28
N GLY A 82 16.01 -6.14 -4.35
CA GLY A 82 17.28 -6.70 -4.80
C GLY A 82 17.43 -6.79 -6.32
N VAL A 83 16.63 -6.00 -7.06
CA VAL A 83 16.72 -5.84 -8.51
C VAL A 83 17.06 -4.39 -8.81
N ASP A 84 18.25 -4.15 -9.33
CA ASP A 84 18.80 -2.79 -9.52
C ASP A 84 17.86 -1.88 -10.30
N GLU A 85 17.28 -2.37 -11.41
CA GLU A 85 16.31 -1.61 -12.22
C GLU A 85 15.10 -1.08 -11.42
N HIS A 86 14.75 -1.75 -10.30
CA HIS A 86 13.55 -1.44 -9.51
C HIS A 86 13.83 -0.67 -8.22
N ASP A 87 15.07 -0.64 -7.76
CA ASP A 87 15.39 -0.20 -6.40
C ASP A 87 15.78 1.29 -6.29
N HIS A 88 15.66 2.08 -7.37
CA HIS A 88 16.00 3.51 -7.39
C HIS A 88 14.83 4.45 -7.05
N GLU A 89 13.61 3.93 -6.94
CA GLU A 89 12.42 4.76 -6.75
C GLU A 89 11.84 4.71 -5.33
N GLY A 90 12.54 4.07 -4.36
CA GLY A 90 12.13 4.07 -2.94
C GLY A 90 10.77 3.40 -2.69
N ARG A 91 10.44 2.33 -3.42
CA ARG A 91 9.09 1.76 -3.47
C ARG A 91 8.80 0.70 -2.42
N VAL A 92 9.82 0.06 -1.86
CA VAL A 92 9.64 -1.12 -1.00
C VAL A 92 10.50 -1.02 0.25
N ILE A 93 9.89 -1.26 1.42
CA ILE A 93 10.60 -1.54 2.67
C ILE A 93 10.08 -2.86 3.20
N THR A 94 10.96 -3.75 3.61
CA THR A 94 10.64 -5.00 4.27
C THR A 94 11.18 -4.99 5.69
N LEU A 95 10.31 -5.19 6.68
CA LEU A 95 10.68 -5.49 8.05
C LEU A 95 10.58 -7.00 8.29
N GLU A 96 11.63 -7.62 8.75
CA GLU A 96 11.57 -8.99 9.26
C GLU A 96 11.17 -8.95 10.74
N MET A 97 9.99 -9.44 11.04
CA MET A 97 9.52 -9.65 12.40
C MET A 97 9.77 -11.10 12.83
N GLU A 98 9.53 -11.41 14.10
CA GLU A 98 9.75 -12.78 14.59
C GLU A 98 8.93 -13.83 13.82
N ASN A 99 7.65 -13.55 13.60
CA ASN A 99 6.69 -14.52 13.06
C ASN A 99 6.24 -14.22 11.63
N PHE A 100 6.58 -13.05 11.04
CA PHE A 100 6.16 -12.66 9.70
C PHE A 100 7.10 -11.60 9.11
N TYR A 101 6.97 -11.37 7.80
CA TYR A 101 7.53 -10.19 7.14
C TYR A 101 6.44 -9.16 6.93
N LEU A 102 6.71 -7.89 7.28
CA LEU A 102 5.87 -6.75 6.89
C LEU A 102 6.52 -6.02 5.72
N ILE A 103 5.80 -5.89 4.61
CA ILE A 103 6.26 -5.17 3.44
C ILE A 103 5.32 -4.00 3.15
N THR A 104 5.85 -2.77 3.12
CA THR A 104 5.15 -1.64 2.50
C THR A 104 5.60 -1.49 1.06
N VAL A 105 4.66 -1.23 0.16
CA VAL A 105 4.92 -1.11 -1.26
C VAL A 105 4.14 0.02 -1.90
N TYR A 106 4.79 0.73 -2.81
CA TYR A 106 4.18 1.64 -3.76
C TYR A 106 4.42 1.11 -5.18
N VAL A 107 3.44 0.40 -5.72
CA VAL A 107 3.53 -0.22 -7.05
C VAL A 107 3.61 0.85 -8.13
N PRO A 108 4.47 0.72 -9.16
CA PRO A 108 4.56 1.68 -10.24
C PRO A 108 3.21 1.91 -10.93
N ASN A 109 2.81 3.18 -11.08
CA ASN A 109 1.66 3.55 -11.89
C ASN A 109 1.99 3.41 -13.38
N SER A 110 1.07 2.84 -14.17
CA SER A 110 1.26 2.69 -15.62
C SER A 110 1.22 4.00 -16.40
N GLN A 111 0.79 5.11 -15.75
CA GLN A 111 0.69 6.47 -16.27
C GLN A 111 -0.32 6.67 -17.40
N ASP A 112 -0.61 7.93 -17.72
CA ASP A 112 -1.48 8.29 -18.82
C ASP A 112 -0.94 7.73 -20.16
N GLY A 113 -1.84 7.14 -20.94
CA GLY A 113 -1.48 6.48 -22.18
C GLY A 113 -0.70 5.17 -21.98
N LEU A 114 -0.69 4.64 -20.77
CA LEU A 114 -0.05 3.36 -20.40
C LEU A 114 1.46 3.30 -20.72
N LYS A 115 2.14 4.45 -20.63
CA LYS A 115 3.56 4.59 -21.01
C LYS A 115 4.51 3.71 -20.22
N ARG A 116 4.13 3.32 -18.99
CA ARG A 116 4.92 2.45 -18.11
C ARG A 116 4.27 1.08 -17.88
N LEU A 117 3.28 0.69 -18.69
CA LEU A 117 2.60 -0.60 -18.48
C LEU A 117 3.57 -1.77 -18.61
N ASP A 118 4.40 -1.81 -19.64
CA ASP A 118 5.35 -2.92 -19.86
C ASP A 118 6.36 -3.01 -18.71
N TYR A 119 6.92 -1.88 -18.26
CA TYR A 119 7.78 -1.82 -17.08
C TYR A 119 7.06 -2.35 -15.83
N ARG A 120 5.82 -1.90 -15.60
CA ARG A 120 5.04 -2.36 -14.46
C ARG A 120 4.80 -3.86 -14.50
N MET A 121 4.55 -4.45 -15.67
CA MET A 121 4.34 -5.90 -15.79
C MET A 121 5.58 -6.68 -15.37
N THR A 122 6.77 -6.25 -15.77
CA THR A 122 8.05 -6.84 -15.32
C THR A 122 8.24 -6.64 -13.82
N TRP A 123 8.01 -5.43 -13.32
CA TRP A 123 8.12 -5.09 -11.89
C TRP A 123 7.22 -5.98 -11.03
N GLU A 124 5.98 -6.22 -11.46
CA GLU A 124 5.01 -7.07 -10.75
C GLU A 124 5.46 -8.54 -10.68
N ASP A 125 6.07 -9.07 -11.75
CA ASP A 125 6.59 -10.43 -11.76
C ASP A 125 7.77 -10.57 -10.79
N ASP A 126 8.70 -9.63 -10.80
CA ASP A 126 9.85 -9.63 -9.90
C ASP A 126 9.44 -9.41 -8.44
N PHE A 127 8.46 -8.57 -8.19
CA PHE A 127 7.92 -8.37 -6.84
C PHE A 127 7.20 -9.62 -6.32
N LEU A 128 6.39 -10.29 -7.13
CA LEU A 128 5.77 -11.56 -6.74
C LEU A 128 6.82 -12.63 -6.43
N ALA A 129 7.87 -12.73 -7.25
CA ALA A 129 8.99 -13.64 -6.99
C ALA A 129 9.69 -13.31 -5.66
N TYR A 130 9.89 -12.02 -5.37
CA TYR A 130 10.44 -11.56 -4.09
C TYR A 130 9.56 -11.98 -2.90
N LEU A 131 8.25 -11.76 -2.99
CA LEU A 131 7.30 -12.17 -1.94
C LEU A 131 7.33 -13.69 -1.71
N LYS A 132 7.35 -14.49 -2.77
CA LYS A 132 7.39 -15.96 -2.67
C LYS A 132 8.68 -16.46 -2.03
N LYS A 133 9.81 -15.81 -2.31
CA LYS A 133 11.09 -16.13 -1.66
C LYS A 133 11.08 -15.83 -0.15
N LEU A 134 10.45 -14.74 0.28
CA LEU A 134 10.27 -14.43 1.70
C LEU A 134 9.35 -15.44 2.38
N GLU A 135 8.26 -15.80 1.69
CA GLU A 135 7.24 -16.74 2.18
C GLU A 135 7.79 -18.15 2.45
N GLU A 136 8.89 -18.55 1.80
CA GLU A 136 9.59 -19.81 2.12
C GLU A 136 10.08 -19.88 3.58
N LYS A 137 10.29 -18.73 4.22
CA LYS A 137 10.79 -18.66 5.60
C LYS A 137 9.70 -18.32 6.61
N LYS A 138 8.89 -17.31 6.33
CA LYS A 138 7.82 -16.80 7.21
C LYS A 138 6.68 -16.27 6.35
N PRO A 139 5.43 -16.29 6.86
CA PRO A 139 4.32 -15.66 6.17
C PRO A 139 4.57 -14.15 5.96
N VAL A 140 3.93 -13.61 4.94
CA VAL A 140 4.13 -12.25 4.46
C VAL A 140 2.85 -11.44 4.65
N VAL A 141 2.99 -10.22 5.15
CA VAL A 141 1.95 -9.18 5.18
C VAL A 141 2.42 -8.04 4.28
N VAL A 142 1.76 -7.82 3.17
CA VAL A 142 2.03 -6.73 2.23
C VAL A 142 0.96 -5.67 2.40
N CYS A 143 1.35 -4.40 2.44
CA CYS A 143 0.42 -3.28 2.39
C CYS A 143 0.92 -2.17 1.48
N GLY A 144 0.00 -1.40 0.97
CA GLY A 144 0.32 -0.21 0.21
C GLY A 144 -0.64 0.11 -0.91
N ASP A 145 -0.22 1.09 -1.71
CA ASP A 145 -0.89 1.46 -2.94
C ASP A 145 -0.42 0.53 -4.07
N LEU A 146 -1.29 -0.38 -4.47
CA LEU A 146 -1.02 -1.33 -5.55
C LEU A 146 -1.36 -0.76 -6.94
N ASN A 147 -1.86 0.47 -7.01
CA ASN A 147 -2.22 1.14 -8.27
C ASN A 147 -3.10 0.27 -9.18
N VAL A 148 -3.98 -0.54 -8.60
CA VAL A 148 -4.95 -1.37 -9.33
C VAL A 148 -6.24 -1.54 -8.54
N ALA A 149 -7.38 -1.32 -9.18
CA ALA A 149 -8.66 -1.82 -8.76
C ALA A 149 -8.84 -3.22 -9.35
N HIS A 150 -9.00 -4.26 -8.50
CA HIS A 150 -8.97 -5.65 -8.96
C HIS A 150 -10.19 -6.02 -9.79
N GLN A 151 -11.39 -5.78 -9.25
CA GLN A 151 -12.65 -6.17 -9.86
C GLN A 151 -13.54 -4.95 -10.15
N GLU A 152 -14.61 -5.15 -10.91
CA GLU A 152 -15.56 -4.07 -11.22
C GLU A 152 -16.21 -3.44 -9.98
N ILE A 153 -16.32 -4.21 -8.88
CA ILE A 153 -16.81 -3.73 -7.59
C ILE A 153 -15.84 -2.73 -6.92
N ASP A 154 -14.56 -2.72 -7.34
CA ASP A 154 -13.51 -1.94 -6.71
C ASP A 154 -13.37 -0.51 -7.25
N LEU A 155 -14.21 -0.10 -8.20
CA LEU A 155 -14.25 1.29 -8.68
C LEU A 155 -15.65 1.69 -9.13
N LYS A 156 -15.92 3.01 -9.09
CA LYS A 156 -17.25 3.56 -9.41
C LYS A 156 -17.66 3.38 -10.87
N ASN A 157 -16.75 3.54 -11.81
CA ASN A 157 -17.05 3.57 -13.25
C ASN A 157 -16.20 2.54 -14.04
N PRO A 158 -16.41 1.22 -13.85
CA PRO A 158 -15.54 0.21 -14.44
C PRO A 158 -15.53 0.22 -15.97
N LYS A 159 -16.70 0.39 -16.60
CA LYS A 159 -16.82 0.33 -18.07
C LYS A 159 -15.98 1.39 -18.79
N SER A 160 -15.96 2.62 -18.28
CA SER A 160 -15.20 3.73 -18.88
C SER A 160 -13.70 3.70 -18.57
N ASN A 161 -13.28 2.90 -17.57
CA ASN A 161 -11.91 2.87 -17.10
C ASN A 161 -11.11 1.61 -17.50
N ARG A 162 -11.70 0.70 -18.27
CA ARG A 162 -11.09 -0.60 -18.61
C ARG A 162 -9.78 -0.51 -19.39
N LYS A 163 -9.49 0.62 -20.01
CA LYS A 163 -8.24 0.88 -20.75
C LYS A 163 -7.37 1.96 -20.07
N ASN A 164 -7.72 2.37 -18.87
CA ASN A 164 -6.99 3.37 -18.12
C ASN A 164 -6.04 2.70 -17.11
N ALA A 165 -4.93 3.40 -16.79
CA ALA A 165 -4.01 2.97 -15.75
C ALA A 165 -4.76 2.69 -14.44
N GLY A 166 -4.44 1.55 -13.80
CA GLY A 166 -5.09 1.08 -12.58
C GLY A 166 -6.30 0.16 -12.80
N PHE A 167 -6.79 -0.01 -14.05
CA PHE A 167 -7.89 -0.94 -14.34
C PHE A 167 -7.77 -1.63 -15.70
N THR A 168 -6.59 -1.73 -16.26
CA THR A 168 -6.33 -2.54 -17.47
C THR A 168 -6.47 -4.03 -17.16
N ASP A 169 -6.79 -4.82 -18.17
CA ASP A 169 -6.89 -6.27 -18.01
C ASP A 169 -5.55 -6.87 -17.55
N GLU A 170 -4.42 -6.33 -18.02
CA GLU A 170 -3.06 -6.73 -17.64
C GLU A 170 -2.76 -6.48 -16.16
N GLU A 171 -3.04 -5.28 -15.65
CA GLU A 171 -2.83 -4.93 -14.24
C GLU A 171 -3.69 -5.79 -13.32
N ARG A 172 -4.96 -5.98 -13.67
CA ARG A 172 -5.90 -6.84 -12.92
C ARG A 172 -5.46 -8.30 -12.93
N ALA A 173 -4.95 -8.78 -14.07
CA ALA A 173 -4.43 -10.14 -14.18
C ALA A 173 -3.21 -10.37 -13.27
N LYS A 174 -2.32 -9.37 -13.10
CA LYS A 174 -1.19 -9.45 -12.17
C LYS A 174 -1.66 -9.61 -10.72
N PHE A 175 -2.64 -8.85 -10.29
CA PHE A 175 -3.19 -9.02 -8.94
C PHE A 175 -3.89 -10.39 -8.77
N THR A 176 -4.59 -10.86 -9.80
CA THR A 176 -5.14 -12.24 -9.80
C THR A 176 -4.05 -13.29 -9.65
N GLN A 177 -2.87 -13.10 -10.27
CA GLN A 177 -1.72 -14.00 -10.10
C GLN A 177 -1.24 -14.03 -8.64
N TRP A 178 -1.21 -12.89 -7.92
CA TRP A 178 -0.88 -12.88 -6.50
C TRP A 178 -1.84 -13.77 -5.70
N LEU A 179 -3.15 -13.59 -5.90
CA LEU A 179 -4.16 -14.38 -5.19
C LEU A 179 -4.05 -15.87 -5.50
N ASN A 180 -3.78 -16.22 -6.76
CA ASN A 180 -3.58 -17.61 -7.18
C ASN A 180 -2.26 -18.20 -6.63
N ALA A 181 -1.26 -17.36 -6.38
CA ALA A 181 0.02 -17.77 -5.79
C ALA A 181 -0.05 -18.03 -4.27
N GLY A 182 -1.22 -17.87 -3.64
CA GLY A 182 -1.43 -18.18 -2.23
C GLY A 182 -1.56 -16.96 -1.32
N PHE A 183 -1.96 -15.81 -1.87
CA PHE A 183 -2.23 -14.60 -1.11
C PHE A 183 -3.74 -14.33 -0.98
N THR A 184 -4.10 -13.58 0.06
CA THR A 184 -5.47 -13.19 0.40
C THR A 184 -5.60 -11.66 0.39
N ASP A 185 -6.55 -11.11 -0.37
CA ASP A 185 -7.03 -9.73 -0.23
C ASP A 185 -7.86 -9.66 1.06
N THR A 186 -7.30 -9.06 2.11
CA THR A 186 -7.89 -9.10 3.44
C THR A 186 -9.23 -8.38 3.53
N PHE A 187 -9.41 -7.28 2.79
CA PHE A 187 -10.70 -6.58 2.79
C PHE A 187 -11.79 -7.44 2.13
N ARG A 188 -11.51 -8.06 0.99
CA ARG A 188 -12.46 -8.93 0.30
C ARG A 188 -12.68 -10.27 1.03
N HIS A 189 -11.75 -10.70 1.87
CA HIS A 189 -11.93 -11.83 2.77
C HIS A 189 -13.12 -11.60 3.73
N PHE A 190 -13.18 -10.41 4.35
CA PHE A 190 -14.26 -10.07 5.29
C PHE A 190 -15.50 -9.51 4.60
N TYR A 191 -15.32 -8.75 3.53
CA TYR A 191 -16.38 -7.96 2.87
C TYR A 191 -16.42 -8.24 1.36
N PRO A 192 -16.71 -9.49 0.94
CA PRO A 192 -16.62 -9.89 -0.47
C PRO A 192 -17.57 -9.12 -1.38
N ASP A 193 -18.74 -8.72 -0.87
CA ASP A 193 -19.81 -8.09 -1.66
C ASP A 193 -20.03 -6.62 -1.33
N GLN A 194 -19.21 -6.01 -0.46
CA GLN A 194 -19.38 -4.62 -0.07
C GLN A 194 -19.04 -3.68 -1.23
N LYS A 195 -20.05 -2.96 -1.72
CA LYS A 195 -19.95 -2.00 -2.81
C LYS A 195 -19.67 -0.59 -2.30
N GLU A 196 -19.21 0.26 -3.22
CA GLU A 196 -19.06 1.71 -3.01
C GLU A 196 -18.13 2.06 -1.83
N ILE A 197 -17.18 1.21 -1.55
CA ILE A 197 -16.08 1.44 -0.60
C ILE A 197 -14.77 1.54 -1.34
N TYR A 198 -14.11 2.69 -1.24
CA TYR A 198 -12.92 3.04 -1.99
C TYR A 198 -11.86 3.62 -1.09
N SER A 199 -10.61 3.65 -1.58
CA SER A 199 -9.46 4.18 -0.85
C SER A 199 -8.82 5.41 -1.51
N TRP A 200 -9.15 5.67 -2.76
CA TRP A 200 -8.63 6.78 -3.55
C TRP A 200 -9.72 7.49 -4.36
N TRP A 201 -9.62 8.83 -4.48
CA TRP A 201 -10.48 9.68 -5.29
C TRP A 201 -9.65 10.76 -5.97
N SER A 202 -9.83 10.94 -7.27
CA SER A 202 -9.19 12.05 -7.98
C SER A 202 -9.56 13.40 -7.34
N TYR A 203 -8.61 14.33 -7.27
CA TYR A 203 -8.90 15.72 -6.88
C TYR A 203 -9.83 16.45 -7.87
N ARG A 204 -9.98 15.91 -9.09
CA ARG A 204 -10.80 16.52 -10.14
C ARG A 204 -12.28 16.20 -9.93
N PHE A 205 -13.13 17.13 -10.38
CA PHE A 205 -14.59 16.95 -10.50
C PHE A 205 -15.31 16.62 -9.18
N LYS A 206 -14.73 16.97 -8.03
CA LYS A 206 -15.29 16.66 -6.71
C LYS A 206 -15.54 15.15 -6.54
N ALA A 207 -14.60 14.33 -6.99
CA ALA A 207 -14.76 12.88 -7.04
C ALA A 207 -15.04 12.28 -5.66
N ARG A 208 -14.37 12.78 -4.61
CA ARG A 208 -14.56 12.27 -3.24
C ARG A 208 -15.95 12.61 -2.69
N GLU A 209 -16.46 13.84 -2.91
CA GLU A 209 -17.81 14.24 -2.51
C GLU A 209 -18.89 13.37 -3.18
N LYS A 210 -18.66 12.96 -4.43
CA LYS A 210 -19.55 12.11 -5.23
C LYS A 210 -19.32 10.61 -5.01
N ASN A 211 -18.35 10.25 -4.18
CA ASN A 211 -17.84 8.90 -4.01
C ASN A 211 -17.50 8.21 -5.35
N ALA A 212 -16.93 8.96 -6.29
CA ALA A 212 -16.42 8.41 -7.56
C ALA A 212 -14.98 7.96 -7.38
N GLY A 213 -14.78 6.90 -6.58
CA GLY A 213 -13.50 6.42 -6.12
C GLY A 213 -13.09 5.07 -6.69
N TRP A 214 -11.90 4.64 -6.26
CA TRP A 214 -11.25 3.38 -6.58
C TRP A 214 -10.68 2.78 -5.30
N ARG A 215 -10.77 1.47 -5.14
CA ARG A 215 -10.05 0.73 -4.09
C ARG A 215 -8.74 0.23 -4.69
N ILE A 216 -7.66 0.91 -4.38
CA ILE A 216 -6.31 0.63 -4.89
C ILE A 216 -5.25 0.47 -3.80
N ASP A 217 -5.63 0.72 -2.55
CA ASP A 217 -4.81 0.49 -1.36
C ASP A 217 -5.27 -0.78 -0.66
N TYR A 218 -4.32 -1.64 -0.28
CA TYR A 218 -4.61 -3.00 0.19
C TYR A 218 -3.76 -3.38 1.39
N PHE A 219 -4.29 -4.33 2.16
CA PHE A 219 -3.52 -5.33 2.87
C PHE A 219 -3.72 -6.68 2.18
N VAL A 220 -2.62 -7.31 1.81
CA VAL A 220 -2.58 -8.65 1.20
C VAL A 220 -1.67 -9.53 2.04
N THR A 221 -2.14 -10.71 2.44
CA THR A 221 -1.40 -11.60 3.34
C THR A 221 -1.17 -12.96 2.71
N SER A 222 -0.11 -13.66 3.14
CA SER A 222 -0.01 -15.09 2.92
C SER A 222 -1.29 -15.79 3.39
N ARG A 223 -1.83 -16.70 2.59
CA ARG A 223 -3.06 -17.44 2.93
C ARG A 223 -2.93 -18.25 4.23
N SER A 224 -1.72 -18.62 4.61
CA SER A 224 -1.45 -19.26 5.90
C SER A 224 -1.78 -18.39 7.12
N LEU A 225 -2.05 -17.10 6.92
CA LEU A 225 -2.50 -16.18 7.98
C LEU A 225 -4.02 -15.98 8.01
N ASP A 226 -4.81 -16.63 7.16
CA ASP A 226 -6.25 -16.38 7.06
C ASP A 226 -6.97 -16.61 8.41
N ASP A 227 -6.55 -17.60 9.18
CA ASP A 227 -7.08 -17.88 10.53
C ASP A 227 -6.61 -16.89 11.60
N LYS A 228 -5.67 -16.02 11.29
CA LYS A 228 -5.12 -14.94 12.13
C LYS A 228 -5.70 -13.57 11.80
N LEU A 229 -6.43 -13.45 10.70
CA LEU A 229 -7.09 -12.21 10.32
C LEU A 229 -8.27 -11.95 11.27
N VAL A 230 -8.39 -10.73 11.77
CA VAL A 230 -9.46 -10.35 12.71
C VAL A 230 -10.45 -9.39 12.07
N ASP A 231 -9.97 -8.36 11.37
CA ASP A 231 -10.80 -7.41 10.63
C ASP A 231 -9.93 -6.60 9.64
N ALA A 232 -10.57 -6.02 8.62
CA ALA A 232 -9.97 -5.09 7.69
C ALA A 232 -10.89 -3.88 7.51
N LYS A 233 -10.32 -2.65 7.49
CA LYS A 233 -11.09 -1.41 7.37
C LYS A 233 -10.51 -0.47 6.33
N ILE A 234 -11.37 0.39 5.80
CA ILE A 234 -11.00 1.52 4.95
C ILE A 234 -11.53 2.78 5.62
N HIS A 235 -10.65 3.67 6.04
CA HIS A 235 -10.98 4.87 6.82
C HIS A 235 -11.37 6.03 5.92
N THR A 236 -12.50 5.94 5.25
CA THR A 236 -12.98 6.93 4.26
C THR A 236 -13.23 8.33 4.83
N ASP A 237 -13.38 8.44 6.15
CA ASP A 237 -13.53 9.69 6.91
C ASP A 237 -12.23 10.48 7.08
N VAL A 238 -11.06 9.82 6.91
CA VAL A 238 -9.75 10.45 7.07
C VAL A 238 -9.40 11.28 5.84
N LEU A 239 -9.14 12.56 6.07
CA LEU A 239 -8.72 13.52 5.05
C LEU A 239 -7.22 13.80 5.16
N GLY A 240 -6.65 14.56 4.20
CA GLY A 240 -5.24 14.97 4.18
C GLY A 240 -4.48 14.49 2.94
N SER A 241 -4.98 13.47 2.26
CA SER A 241 -4.50 12.96 0.98
C SER A 241 -5.68 12.69 0.05
N ASP A 242 -5.43 12.43 -1.22
CA ASP A 242 -6.41 11.88 -2.17
C ASP A 242 -6.66 10.38 -1.94
N HIS A 243 -5.83 9.73 -1.12
CA HIS A 243 -6.09 8.42 -0.53
C HIS A 243 -6.58 8.55 0.91
N CYS A 244 -7.27 7.55 1.42
CA CYS A 244 -7.52 7.36 2.84
C CYS A 244 -6.74 6.15 3.37
N PRO A 245 -6.50 6.07 4.70
CA PRO A 245 -5.83 4.92 5.29
C PRO A 245 -6.65 3.64 5.16
N VAL A 246 -5.95 2.52 5.03
CA VAL A 246 -6.51 1.17 5.17
C VAL A 246 -5.90 0.51 6.41
N GLU A 247 -6.66 -0.36 7.06
CA GLU A 247 -6.31 -1.02 8.33
C GLU A 247 -6.44 -2.53 8.22
N LEU A 248 -5.54 -3.22 8.88
CA LEU A 248 -5.63 -4.65 9.17
C LEU A 248 -5.47 -4.90 10.67
N LEU A 249 -6.36 -5.70 11.25
CA LEU A 249 -6.21 -6.29 12.57
C LEU A 249 -5.77 -7.75 12.43
N LEU A 250 -4.64 -8.10 13.05
CA LEU A 250 -3.99 -9.40 12.91
C LEU A 250 -3.64 -9.97 14.31
N ASP A 251 -3.99 -11.23 14.55
CA ASP A 251 -3.70 -11.93 15.80
C ASP A 251 -2.55 -12.93 15.61
N ILE A 252 -1.32 -12.42 15.75
CA ILE A 252 -0.08 -13.17 15.52
C ILE A 252 0.95 -12.91 16.63
#